data_758fafb51681babc6e81f3f6e66fd6b1
#
_entry.id   758fafb51681babc6e81f3f6e66fd6b1
#
_cell.length_a   1.000
_cell.length_b   1.000
_cell.length_c   1.000
_cell.angle_alpha   90.00
_cell.angle_beta   90.00
_cell.angle_gamma   90.00
#
_symmetry.space_group_name_H-M   'P 1'
#
loop_
_entity.id
_entity.type
_entity.pdbx_description
1 polymer ?
#
loop_
_entity_poly.entity_id
_entity_poly.type
_entity_poly.pdbx_seq_one_letter_code
_entity_poly.pdbx_strand_id
1 'polypeptide(L)'
;MEPHKTNEGALWGGRFSGGPSEAMFALSVSTHFDWVLAPYDVLASKAHAKVLHKAGLLSDDDLDTMLSGLTELGEKVASGEFRPAPTDEDVHGAMERGLIEIVGPEVGGRLRAGRSRNDQVATLFRMWVRDAIRDTAAQVSDLVDALADQAAAHPDAIMPGKTHSQAAQPILLAHELLGHAQPLLRDIERLQDLDKRLAVSPYGSGALAGSSLQLDPEAIAEELGFDAAAENSLDGTAARDFASETAFVLAQIAVDMSRLSEEIIYWCTPEYGYVTLD
;
A
#
# COMPACT_ATOMS: atom_id res chain seq x y z
N MET A 1 25.37 -9.28 31.87
CA MET A 1 24.72 -8.83 30.65
C MET A 1 25.28 -7.44 30.37
N GLU A 2 26.13 -7.32 29.34
CA GLU A 2 26.68 -6.01 28.97
C GLU A 2 25.58 -5.20 28.31
N PRO A 3 25.50 -3.87 28.57
CA PRO A 3 24.52 -3.01 27.92
C PRO A 3 24.87 -2.93 26.43
N HIS A 4 23.89 -3.16 25.56
CA HIS A 4 24.02 -2.92 24.12
C HIS A 4 24.48 -1.49 23.89
N LYS A 5 25.77 -1.34 23.63
CA LYS A 5 26.35 -0.12 23.04
C LYS A 5 26.11 -0.23 21.55
N THR A 6 25.14 0.54 21.03
CA THR A 6 25.31 1.21 19.74
C THR A 6 24.07 2.08 19.46
N ASN A 7 24.21 3.37 19.70
CA ASN A 7 23.37 4.43 19.13
C ASN A 7 23.84 4.77 17.69
N GLU A 8 24.64 3.93 17.07
CA GLU A 8 25.09 4.10 15.69
C GLU A 8 23.95 3.69 14.76
N GLY A 9 23.26 4.70 14.21
CA GLY A 9 22.16 4.55 13.26
C GLY A 9 20.80 5.13 13.68
N ALA A 10 20.54 5.41 14.95
CA ALA A 10 19.28 6.01 15.37
C ALA A 10 19.23 7.50 15.04
N LEU A 11 18.22 7.93 14.26
CA LEU A 11 18.03 9.32 13.82
C LEU A 11 17.95 10.35 14.97
N TRP A 12 17.55 9.92 16.16
CA TRP A 12 17.29 10.77 17.33
C TRP A 12 18.21 10.46 18.52
N GLY A 13 19.25 9.67 18.29
CA GLY A 13 20.20 9.24 19.33
C GLY A 13 21.01 10.36 19.98
N GLY A 14 21.18 11.51 19.34
CA GLY A 14 22.02 12.61 19.84
C GLY A 14 21.50 13.32 21.11
N ARG A 15 20.25 13.09 21.53
CA ARG A 15 19.66 13.68 22.76
C ARG A 15 19.78 12.78 23.98
N PHE A 16 20.15 11.53 23.79
CA PHE A 16 20.17 10.52 24.84
C PHE A 16 21.58 9.97 25.05
N SER A 17 21.95 9.71 26.28
CA SER A 17 23.23 9.11 26.65
C SER A 17 23.28 7.58 26.47
N GLY A 18 22.17 6.96 26.11
CA GLY A 18 22.04 5.52 25.86
C GLY A 18 20.97 5.21 24.83
N GLY A 19 20.92 3.99 24.32
CA GLY A 19 19.86 3.49 23.44
C GLY A 19 18.52 3.32 24.16
N PRO A 20 17.42 3.05 23.42
CA PRO A 20 16.14 2.73 24.01
C PRO A 20 16.22 1.46 24.86
N SER A 21 15.36 1.34 25.87
CA SER A 21 15.23 0.08 26.60
C SER A 21 14.77 -1.03 25.66
N GLU A 22 15.06 -2.29 25.99
CA GLU A 22 14.64 -3.46 25.20
C GLU A 22 13.12 -3.47 24.96
N ALA A 23 12.32 -3.14 25.97
CA ALA A 23 10.87 -3.05 25.85
C ALA A 23 10.43 -1.92 24.90
N MET A 24 11.09 -0.76 24.96
CA MET A 24 10.80 0.36 24.07
C MET A 24 11.18 0.04 22.61
N PHE A 25 12.32 -0.60 22.38
CA PHE A 25 12.75 -1.03 21.08
C PHE A 25 11.76 -2.05 20.48
N ALA A 26 11.35 -3.06 21.28
CA ALA A 26 10.38 -4.05 20.86
C ALA A 26 9.01 -3.47 20.46
N LEU A 27 8.60 -2.34 21.09
CA LEU A 27 7.37 -1.62 20.74
C LEU A 27 7.53 -0.73 19.49
N SER A 28 8.76 -0.31 19.18
CA SER A 28 9.05 0.63 18.09
C SER A 28 9.37 -0.06 16.76
N VAL A 29 9.88 -1.29 16.79
CA VAL A 29 10.25 -2.03 15.58
C VAL A 29 9.02 -2.36 14.73
N SER A 30 9.05 -1.95 13.46
CA SER A 30 7.95 -2.14 12.51
C SER A 30 8.32 -3.02 11.29
N THR A 31 9.59 -3.42 11.16
CA THR A 31 10.09 -4.16 9.98
C THR A 31 9.32 -5.45 9.67
N HIS A 32 8.66 -6.05 10.67
CA HIS A 32 7.87 -7.26 10.51
C HIS A 32 6.54 -7.06 9.76
N PHE A 33 6.04 -5.83 9.62
CA PHE A 33 4.85 -5.51 8.85
C PHE A 33 5.07 -4.42 7.79
N ASP A 34 6.02 -3.49 7.98
CA ASP A 34 6.25 -2.40 7.05
C ASP A 34 7.19 -2.76 5.89
N TRP A 35 7.81 -3.95 5.91
CA TRP A 35 8.71 -4.42 4.85
C TRP A 35 8.05 -4.47 3.46
N VAL A 36 6.74 -4.58 3.40
CA VAL A 36 5.97 -4.50 2.15
C VAL A 36 6.16 -3.16 1.42
N LEU A 37 6.62 -2.13 2.12
CA LEU A 37 6.89 -0.81 1.56
C LEU A 37 8.29 -0.68 0.93
N ALA A 38 9.18 -1.68 1.09
CA ALA A 38 10.55 -1.59 0.58
C ALA A 38 10.64 -1.33 -0.94
N PRO A 39 9.85 -1.98 -1.83
CA PRO A 39 9.86 -1.67 -3.25
C PRO A 39 9.46 -0.22 -3.56
N TYR A 40 8.50 0.32 -2.82
CA TYR A 40 8.04 1.70 -2.95
C TYR A 40 9.07 2.71 -2.42
N ASP A 41 9.84 2.33 -1.39
CA ASP A 41 10.96 3.16 -0.89
C ASP A 41 12.05 3.34 -1.95
N VAL A 42 12.37 2.29 -2.72
CA VAL A 42 13.29 2.37 -3.86
C VAL A 42 12.78 3.37 -4.90
N LEU A 43 11.50 3.29 -5.27
CA LEU A 43 10.90 4.20 -6.27
C LEU A 43 10.93 5.66 -5.77
N ALA A 44 10.45 5.88 -4.56
CA ALA A 44 10.42 7.21 -3.94
C ALA A 44 11.83 7.79 -3.73
N SER A 45 12.80 6.96 -3.36
CA SER A 45 14.19 7.37 -3.20
C SER A 45 14.83 7.75 -4.53
N LYS A 46 14.52 7.07 -5.63
CA LYS A 46 14.98 7.46 -6.99
C LYS A 46 14.38 8.81 -7.42
N ALA A 47 13.07 9.01 -7.21
CA ALA A 47 12.41 10.29 -7.50
C ALA A 47 13.04 11.43 -6.68
N HIS A 48 13.29 11.18 -5.39
CA HIS A 48 13.91 12.16 -4.50
C HIS A 48 15.34 12.51 -4.93
N ALA A 49 16.16 11.53 -5.31
CA ALA A 49 17.51 11.76 -5.82
C ALA A 49 17.53 12.68 -7.05
N LYS A 50 16.60 12.49 -7.98
CA LYS A 50 16.43 13.34 -9.18
C LYS A 50 16.08 14.79 -8.80
N VAL A 51 15.22 14.99 -7.81
CA VAL A 51 14.85 16.33 -7.35
C VAL A 51 15.97 16.99 -6.57
N LEU A 52 16.76 16.24 -5.77
CA LEU A 52 17.97 16.74 -5.13
C LEU A 52 19.01 17.23 -6.17
N HIS A 53 19.19 16.47 -7.24
CA HIS A 53 20.06 16.85 -8.33
C HIS A 53 19.57 18.13 -9.04
N LYS A 54 18.27 18.20 -9.38
CA LYS A 54 17.64 19.38 -9.98
C LYS A 54 17.81 20.64 -9.10
N ALA A 55 17.80 20.46 -7.76
CA ALA A 55 18.06 21.53 -6.80
C ALA A 55 19.55 21.85 -6.61
N GLY A 56 20.46 21.18 -7.31
CA GLY A 56 21.91 21.40 -7.22
C GLY A 56 22.56 20.83 -5.95
N LEU A 57 21.90 19.90 -5.27
CA LEU A 57 22.38 19.25 -4.04
C LEU A 57 23.13 17.95 -4.30
N LEU A 58 23.02 17.39 -5.51
CA LEU A 58 23.79 16.27 -6.00
C LEU A 58 24.47 16.67 -7.32
N SER A 59 25.69 16.19 -7.54
CA SER A 59 26.35 16.25 -8.86
C SER A 59 25.77 15.17 -9.79
N ASP A 60 26.11 15.26 -11.09
CA ASP A 60 25.75 14.22 -12.07
C ASP A 60 26.29 12.84 -11.64
N ASP A 61 27.56 12.78 -11.23
CA ASP A 61 28.20 11.54 -10.77
C ASP A 61 27.55 10.96 -9.50
N ASP A 62 27.16 11.84 -8.53
CA ASP A 62 26.45 11.41 -7.32
C ASP A 62 25.07 10.83 -7.67
N LEU A 63 24.34 11.49 -8.59
CA LEU A 63 23.02 11.02 -9.03
C LEU A 63 23.13 9.65 -9.70
N ASP A 64 24.04 9.49 -10.66
CA ASP A 64 24.22 8.22 -11.38
C ASP A 64 24.60 7.09 -10.41
N THR A 65 25.51 7.35 -9.49
CA THR A 65 25.91 6.40 -8.45
C THR A 65 24.72 6.02 -7.55
N MET A 66 23.93 6.99 -7.13
CA MET A 66 22.78 6.79 -6.25
C MET A 66 21.67 6.00 -6.97
N LEU A 67 21.34 6.34 -8.22
CA LEU A 67 20.33 5.64 -9.00
C LEU A 67 20.73 4.19 -9.29
N SER A 68 22.01 3.95 -9.59
CA SER A 68 22.56 2.61 -9.78
C SER A 68 22.47 1.79 -8.49
N GLY A 69 22.90 2.37 -7.36
CA GLY A 69 22.85 1.72 -6.05
C GLY A 69 21.41 1.41 -5.60
N LEU A 70 20.46 2.32 -5.84
CA LEU A 70 19.04 2.07 -5.55
C LEU A 70 18.45 0.97 -6.45
N THR A 71 18.92 0.86 -7.69
CA THR A 71 18.50 -0.24 -8.58
C THR A 71 19.01 -1.58 -8.07
N GLU A 72 20.30 -1.67 -7.75
CA GLU A 72 20.90 -2.87 -7.17
C GLU A 72 20.22 -3.27 -5.85
N LEU A 73 19.96 -2.29 -4.97
CA LEU A 73 19.25 -2.54 -3.72
C LEU A 73 17.84 -3.11 -3.97
N GLY A 74 17.11 -2.53 -4.94
CA GLY A 74 15.78 -3.02 -5.33
C GLY A 74 15.80 -4.47 -5.81
N GLU A 75 16.79 -4.86 -6.62
CA GLU A 75 16.97 -6.24 -7.08
C GLU A 75 17.27 -7.19 -5.90
N LYS A 76 18.10 -6.77 -4.96
CA LYS A 76 18.40 -7.56 -3.74
C LYS A 76 17.20 -7.68 -2.82
N VAL A 77 16.35 -6.66 -2.73
CA VAL A 77 15.07 -6.73 -2.00
C VAL A 77 14.13 -7.73 -2.68
N ALA A 78 13.97 -7.63 -3.99
CA ALA A 78 13.07 -8.50 -4.76
C ALA A 78 13.50 -9.97 -4.72
N SER A 79 14.81 -10.24 -4.79
CA SER A 79 15.37 -11.61 -4.68
C SER A 79 15.38 -12.15 -3.25
N GLY A 80 15.17 -11.28 -2.24
CA GLY A 80 15.28 -11.61 -0.83
C GLY A 80 16.72 -11.76 -0.31
N GLU A 81 17.71 -11.34 -1.08
CA GLU A 81 19.11 -11.27 -0.65
C GLU A 81 19.30 -10.18 0.42
N PHE A 82 18.65 -9.03 0.25
CA PHE A 82 18.64 -7.97 1.26
C PHE A 82 17.38 -8.06 2.13
N ARG A 83 17.59 -8.07 3.46
CA ARG A 83 16.56 -8.20 4.48
C ARG A 83 16.81 -7.21 5.62
N PRO A 84 15.78 -6.87 6.41
CA PRO A 84 15.98 -6.09 7.63
C PRO A 84 16.95 -6.81 8.59
N ALA A 85 17.85 -6.05 9.18
CA ALA A 85 18.70 -6.51 10.27
C ALA A 85 17.95 -6.38 11.62
N PRO A 86 18.33 -7.13 12.65
CA PRO A 86 17.72 -7.01 13.97
C PRO A 86 17.88 -5.62 14.63
N THR A 87 18.76 -4.79 14.09
CA THR A 87 19.01 -3.41 14.54
C THR A 87 18.18 -2.37 13.80
N ASP A 88 17.50 -2.75 12.70
CA ASP A 88 16.69 -1.83 11.92
C ASP A 88 15.34 -1.64 12.62
N GLU A 89 14.97 -0.39 12.88
CA GLU A 89 13.73 -0.02 13.54
C GLU A 89 12.54 -0.10 12.56
N ASP A 90 12.75 0.35 11.32
CA ASP A 90 11.75 0.40 10.27
C ASP A 90 12.34 0.11 8.88
N VAL A 91 11.47 -0.06 7.89
CA VAL A 91 11.85 -0.29 6.48
C VAL A 91 12.77 0.81 5.95
N HIS A 92 12.52 2.06 6.31
CA HIS A 92 13.29 3.20 5.81
C HIS A 92 14.73 3.19 6.30
N GLY A 93 14.95 2.83 7.59
CA GLY A 93 16.29 2.65 8.16
C GLY A 93 17.03 1.50 7.50
N ALA A 94 16.37 0.39 7.25
CA ALA A 94 16.94 -0.74 6.55
C ALA A 94 17.35 -0.34 5.11
N MET A 95 16.48 0.33 4.36
CA MET A 95 16.75 0.76 2.98
C MET A 95 17.90 1.78 2.91
N GLU A 96 17.96 2.72 3.85
CA GLU A 96 19.06 3.67 3.94
C GLU A 96 20.39 2.96 4.24
N ARG A 97 20.42 2.02 5.20
CA ARG A 97 21.59 1.19 5.48
C ARG A 97 22.02 0.42 4.24
N GLY A 98 21.09 -0.24 3.56
CA GLY A 98 21.38 -1.00 2.34
C GLY A 98 21.98 -0.13 1.23
N LEU A 99 21.47 1.07 1.01
CA LEU A 99 22.03 2.00 0.04
C LEU A 99 23.46 2.42 0.43
N ILE A 100 23.69 2.77 1.70
CA ILE A 100 25.02 3.17 2.20
C ILE A 100 26.02 2.03 2.06
N GLU A 101 25.63 0.80 2.29
CA GLU A 101 26.50 -0.39 2.10
C GLU A 101 26.93 -0.56 0.64
N ILE A 102 26.08 -0.17 -0.33
CA ILE A 102 26.36 -0.29 -1.77
C ILE A 102 27.20 0.90 -2.28
N VAL A 103 26.79 2.15 -1.99
CA VAL A 103 27.37 3.34 -2.62
C VAL A 103 28.31 4.14 -1.68
N GLY A 104 28.44 3.70 -0.44
CA GLY A 104 29.23 4.38 0.57
C GLY A 104 28.48 5.52 1.30
N PRO A 105 28.98 5.93 2.50
CA PRO A 105 28.28 6.89 3.35
C PRO A 105 28.28 8.34 2.79
N GLU A 106 29.25 8.71 1.97
CA GLU A 106 29.33 10.07 1.42
C GLU A 106 28.21 10.34 0.42
N VAL A 107 27.97 9.42 -0.51
CA VAL A 107 26.90 9.53 -1.51
C VAL A 107 25.56 9.13 -0.92
N GLY A 108 25.47 7.94 -0.31
CA GLY A 108 24.22 7.42 0.23
C GLY A 108 23.60 8.29 1.32
N GLY A 109 24.42 8.88 2.18
CA GLY A 109 23.97 9.79 3.24
C GLY A 109 23.32 11.09 2.74
N ARG A 110 23.62 11.54 1.51
CA ARG A 110 23.03 12.75 0.92
C ARG A 110 21.55 12.59 0.59
N LEU A 111 21.07 11.37 0.42
CA LEU A 111 19.66 11.09 0.13
C LEU A 111 18.71 11.58 1.23
N ARG A 112 19.22 11.81 2.44
CA ARG A 112 18.44 12.36 3.57
C ARG A 112 18.05 13.83 3.41
N ALA A 113 18.75 14.58 2.56
CA ALA A 113 18.56 16.03 2.47
C ALA A 113 17.10 16.37 2.11
N GLY A 114 16.46 17.19 2.97
CA GLY A 114 15.09 17.66 2.75
C GLY A 114 13.98 16.63 2.87
N ARG A 115 14.28 15.38 3.25
CA ARG A 115 13.31 14.29 3.44
C ARG A 115 13.05 14.06 4.93
N SER A 116 11.79 13.84 5.28
CA SER A 116 11.38 13.37 6.60
C SER A 116 10.80 11.95 6.48
N ARG A 117 10.91 11.16 7.56
CA ARG A 117 10.18 9.89 7.61
C ARG A 117 8.66 10.07 7.58
N ASN A 118 8.16 11.22 8.04
CA ASN A 118 6.72 11.48 8.15
C ASN A 118 6.04 11.54 6.78
N ASP A 119 6.55 12.37 5.86
CA ASP A 119 6.02 12.47 4.51
C ASP A 119 6.42 11.25 3.66
N GLN A 120 7.59 10.67 3.89
CA GLN A 120 8.04 9.44 3.24
C GLN A 120 7.05 8.29 3.51
N VAL A 121 6.82 7.91 4.77
CA VAL A 121 5.91 6.80 5.09
C VAL A 121 4.49 7.06 4.62
N ALA A 122 3.99 8.31 4.73
CA ALA A 122 2.66 8.68 4.24
C ALA A 122 2.52 8.44 2.72
N THR A 123 3.56 8.78 1.95
CA THR A 123 3.59 8.57 0.50
C THR A 123 3.65 7.10 0.14
N LEU A 124 4.59 6.35 0.73
CA LEU A 124 4.75 4.92 0.42
C LEU A 124 3.52 4.12 0.78
N PHE A 125 2.86 4.46 1.89
CA PHE A 125 1.61 3.81 2.28
C PHE A 125 0.48 4.10 1.27
N ARG A 126 0.37 5.33 0.75
CA ARG A 126 -0.59 5.63 -0.33
C ARG A 126 -0.26 4.85 -1.61
N MET A 127 1.00 4.75 -2.02
CA MET A 127 1.42 3.96 -3.17
C MET A 127 1.01 2.50 -3.03
N TRP A 128 1.36 1.89 -1.90
CA TRP A 128 1.01 0.51 -1.60
C TRP A 128 -0.51 0.27 -1.59
N VAL A 129 -1.28 1.17 -0.96
CA VAL A 129 -2.75 1.06 -0.94
C VAL A 129 -3.33 1.18 -2.34
N ARG A 130 -2.83 2.10 -3.18
CA ARG A 130 -3.29 2.26 -4.57
C ARG A 130 -3.12 0.96 -5.38
N ASP A 131 -1.98 0.32 -5.27
CA ASP A 131 -1.75 -0.95 -5.95
C ASP A 131 -2.64 -2.05 -5.39
N ALA A 132 -2.75 -2.18 -4.06
CA ALA A 132 -3.58 -3.18 -3.41
C ALA A 132 -5.08 -3.04 -3.77
N ILE A 133 -5.61 -1.82 -3.85
CA ILE A 133 -7.03 -1.62 -4.23
C ILE A 133 -7.27 -1.86 -5.73
N ARG A 134 -6.30 -1.60 -6.59
CA ARG A 134 -6.38 -1.92 -8.02
C ARG A 134 -6.36 -3.42 -8.25
N ASP A 135 -5.50 -4.15 -7.57
CA ASP A 135 -5.48 -5.62 -7.59
C ASP A 135 -6.80 -6.19 -7.03
N THR A 136 -7.33 -5.61 -5.96
CA THR A 136 -8.63 -5.99 -5.40
C THR A 136 -9.76 -5.74 -6.42
N ALA A 137 -9.76 -4.61 -7.10
CA ALA A 137 -10.77 -4.30 -8.12
C ALA A 137 -10.73 -5.29 -9.28
N ALA A 138 -9.53 -5.72 -9.71
CA ALA A 138 -9.37 -6.74 -10.72
C ALA A 138 -9.96 -8.09 -10.27
N GLN A 139 -9.63 -8.53 -9.04
CA GLN A 139 -10.17 -9.79 -8.48
C GLN A 139 -11.69 -9.75 -8.30
N VAL A 140 -12.26 -8.60 -7.88
CA VAL A 140 -13.73 -8.44 -7.80
C VAL A 140 -14.36 -8.48 -9.20
N SER A 141 -13.68 -7.90 -10.22
CA SER A 141 -14.14 -8.00 -11.62
C SER A 141 -14.16 -9.45 -12.11
N ASP A 142 -13.11 -10.23 -11.81
CA ASP A 142 -13.07 -11.65 -12.16
C ASP A 142 -14.23 -12.44 -11.52
N LEU A 143 -14.61 -12.10 -10.29
CA LEU A 143 -15.77 -12.69 -9.63
C LEU A 143 -17.10 -12.30 -10.33
N VAL A 144 -17.25 -11.04 -10.72
CA VAL A 144 -18.41 -10.57 -11.49
C VAL A 144 -18.52 -11.30 -12.82
N ASP A 145 -17.42 -11.48 -13.53
CA ASP A 145 -17.37 -12.22 -14.79
C ASP A 145 -17.76 -13.70 -14.59
N ALA A 146 -17.26 -14.34 -13.53
CA ALA A 146 -17.63 -15.72 -13.19
C ALA A 146 -19.15 -15.87 -12.91
N LEU A 147 -19.75 -14.90 -12.21
CA LEU A 147 -21.20 -14.89 -11.97
C LEU A 147 -21.98 -14.70 -13.28
N ALA A 148 -21.50 -13.84 -14.17
CA ALA A 148 -22.10 -13.61 -15.47
C ALA A 148 -21.99 -14.84 -16.39
N ASP A 149 -20.85 -15.52 -16.39
CA ASP A 149 -20.63 -16.76 -17.15
C ASP A 149 -21.55 -17.88 -16.67
N GLN A 150 -21.69 -18.05 -15.36
CA GLN A 150 -22.63 -19.02 -14.78
C GLN A 150 -24.10 -18.69 -15.14
N ALA A 151 -24.45 -17.40 -15.09
CA ALA A 151 -25.78 -16.94 -15.51
C ALA A 151 -26.06 -17.26 -17.00
N ALA A 152 -25.05 -17.02 -17.86
CA ALA A 152 -25.16 -17.31 -19.30
C ALA A 152 -25.19 -18.81 -19.61
N ALA A 153 -24.50 -19.63 -18.82
CA ALA A 153 -24.50 -21.10 -18.98
C ALA A 153 -25.84 -21.73 -18.60
N HIS A 154 -26.66 -21.07 -17.75
CA HIS A 154 -27.92 -21.57 -17.23
C HIS A 154 -29.11 -20.60 -17.43
N PRO A 155 -29.39 -20.13 -18.67
CA PRO A 155 -30.32 -19.04 -18.93
C PRO A 155 -31.78 -19.37 -18.58
N ASP A 156 -32.15 -20.65 -18.64
CA ASP A 156 -33.52 -21.14 -18.43
C ASP A 156 -33.74 -21.86 -17.08
N ALA A 157 -32.67 -21.89 -16.23
CA ALA A 157 -32.76 -22.54 -14.92
C ALA A 157 -33.67 -21.75 -13.99
N ILE A 158 -34.76 -22.38 -13.54
CA ILE A 158 -35.76 -21.78 -12.65
C ILE A 158 -35.53 -22.26 -11.22
N MET A 159 -35.56 -21.34 -10.27
CA MET A 159 -35.48 -21.60 -8.83
C MET A 159 -36.56 -20.85 -8.07
N PRO A 160 -36.93 -21.27 -6.84
CA PRO A 160 -37.83 -20.47 -6.01
C PRO A 160 -37.08 -19.28 -5.42
N GLY A 161 -37.49 -18.06 -5.75
CA GLY A 161 -37.14 -16.89 -5.00
C GLY A 161 -37.70 -16.97 -3.58
N LYS A 162 -37.00 -16.44 -2.59
CA LYS A 162 -37.34 -16.60 -1.18
C LYS A 162 -37.41 -15.26 -0.46
N THR A 163 -38.38 -15.16 0.46
CA THR A 163 -38.44 -14.13 1.50
C THR A 163 -38.69 -14.80 2.84
N HIS A 164 -38.01 -14.36 3.89
CA HIS A 164 -38.13 -14.97 5.24
C HIS A 164 -37.91 -16.50 5.22
N SER A 165 -36.99 -16.96 4.37
CA SER A 165 -36.74 -18.41 4.10
C SER A 165 -37.93 -19.21 3.55
N GLN A 166 -39.01 -18.54 3.11
CA GLN A 166 -40.18 -19.14 2.52
C GLN A 166 -40.17 -18.94 0.98
N ALA A 167 -40.66 -19.92 0.26
CA ALA A 167 -40.82 -19.82 -1.19
C ALA A 167 -41.79 -18.67 -1.56
N ALA A 168 -41.36 -17.84 -2.49
CA ALA A 168 -42.12 -16.72 -3.04
C ALA A 168 -42.35 -16.95 -4.56
N GLN A 169 -41.94 -15.98 -5.40
CA GLN A 169 -42.08 -16.15 -6.85
C GLN A 169 -40.99 -17.06 -7.44
N PRO A 170 -41.27 -17.79 -8.52
CA PRO A 170 -40.19 -18.40 -9.30
C PRO A 170 -39.34 -17.31 -9.96
N ILE A 171 -38.01 -17.50 -9.91
CA ILE A 171 -37.02 -16.63 -10.55
C ILE A 171 -36.08 -17.48 -11.40
N LEU A 172 -35.29 -16.82 -12.25
CA LEU A 172 -34.19 -17.47 -12.94
C LEU A 172 -32.96 -17.49 -12.04
N LEU A 173 -32.18 -18.57 -12.07
CA LEU A 173 -30.86 -18.64 -11.44
C LEU A 173 -29.95 -17.50 -11.95
N ALA A 174 -30.01 -17.23 -13.26
CA ALA A 174 -29.28 -16.11 -13.87
C ALA A 174 -29.64 -14.77 -13.23
N HIS A 175 -30.91 -14.53 -12.88
CA HIS A 175 -31.33 -13.30 -12.21
C HIS A 175 -30.76 -13.18 -10.79
N GLU A 176 -30.75 -14.29 -10.06
CA GLU A 176 -30.17 -14.34 -8.71
C GLU A 176 -28.65 -14.09 -8.72
N LEU A 177 -27.92 -14.80 -9.59
CA LEU A 177 -26.46 -14.61 -9.73
C LEU A 177 -26.09 -13.16 -10.11
N LEU A 178 -26.80 -12.58 -11.08
CA LEU A 178 -26.60 -11.19 -11.48
C LEU A 178 -27.05 -10.20 -10.39
N GLY A 179 -27.98 -10.60 -9.51
CA GLY A 179 -28.35 -9.85 -8.32
C GLY A 179 -27.16 -9.68 -7.37
N HIS A 180 -26.33 -10.70 -7.21
CA HIS A 180 -25.06 -10.64 -6.44
C HIS A 180 -23.94 -9.88 -7.16
N ALA A 181 -23.93 -9.85 -8.49
CA ALA A 181 -22.94 -9.06 -9.25
C ALA A 181 -23.14 -7.55 -9.07
N GLN A 182 -24.37 -7.06 -8.88
CA GLN A 182 -24.67 -5.62 -8.79
C GLN A 182 -23.98 -4.91 -7.62
N PRO A 183 -23.97 -5.41 -6.36
CA PRO A 183 -23.21 -4.77 -5.28
C PRO A 183 -21.70 -4.80 -5.53
N LEU A 184 -21.16 -5.89 -6.10
CA LEU A 184 -19.73 -5.99 -6.43
C LEU A 184 -19.32 -4.96 -7.48
N LEU A 185 -20.15 -4.67 -8.49
CA LEU A 185 -19.89 -3.58 -9.45
C LEU A 185 -19.83 -2.21 -8.75
N ARG A 186 -20.74 -1.95 -7.80
CA ARG A 186 -20.67 -0.72 -6.99
C ARG A 186 -19.44 -0.66 -6.08
N ASP A 187 -18.91 -1.80 -5.66
CA ASP A 187 -17.66 -1.87 -4.90
C ASP A 187 -16.45 -1.53 -5.77
N ILE A 188 -16.43 -1.95 -7.03
CA ILE A 188 -15.42 -1.52 -8.01
C ILE A 188 -15.47 0.00 -8.19
N GLU A 189 -16.64 0.60 -8.30
CA GLU A 189 -16.80 2.07 -8.37
C GLU A 189 -16.26 2.76 -7.11
N ARG A 190 -16.49 2.19 -5.91
CA ARG A 190 -15.93 2.70 -4.65
C ARG A 190 -14.39 2.65 -4.64
N LEU A 191 -13.80 1.55 -5.10
CA LEU A 191 -12.35 1.42 -5.22
C LEU A 191 -11.76 2.44 -6.20
N GLN A 192 -12.43 2.68 -7.34
CA GLN A 192 -12.03 3.70 -8.32
C GLN A 192 -12.11 5.13 -7.74
N ASP A 193 -13.14 5.43 -6.96
CA ASP A 193 -13.29 6.73 -6.31
C ASP A 193 -12.27 6.91 -5.18
N LEU A 194 -11.92 5.85 -4.48
CA LEU A 194 -10.86 5.86 -3.48
C LEU A 194 -9.49 6.10 -4.13
N ASP A 195 -9.18 5.46 -5.27
CA ASP A 195 -7.90 5.66 -5.99
C ASP A 195 -7.69 7.13 -6.37
N LYS A 196 -8.74 7.83 -6.79
CA LYS A 196 -8.68 9.28 -7.09
C LYS A 196 -8.28 10.11 -5.87
N ARG A 197 -8.80 9.80 -4.67
CA ARG A 197 -8.45 10.50 -3.44
C ARG A 197 -7.06 10.14 -2.91
N LEU A 198 -6.59 8.94 -3.22
CA LEU A 198 -5.22 8.51 -2.93
C LEU A 198 -4.18 9.13 -3.86
N ALA A 199 -4.59 9.65 -5.03
CA ALA A 199 -3.72 10.17 -6.07
C ALA A 199 -3.10 11.54 -5.77
N VAL A 200 -3.01 11.94 -4.49
CA VAL A 200 -2.33 13.15 -4.03
C VAL A 200 -1.12 12.75 -3.18
N SER A 201 0.07 13.18 -3.61
CA SER A 201 1.34 12.83 -2.96
C SER A 201 1.61 13.75 -1.77
N PRO A 202 1.80 13.21 -0.55
CA PRO A 202 2.28 14.01 0.58
C PRO A 202 3.80 14.27 0.54
N TYR A 203 4.55 13.66 -0.38
CA TYR A 203 6.00 13.80 -0.44
C TYR A 203 6.41 15.25 -0.71
N GLY A 204 7.37 15.75 0.08
CA GLY A 204 7.79 17.14 0.07
C GLY A 204 7.16 17.98 1.19
N SER A 205 6.17 17.41 1.93
CA SER A 205 5.61 18.05 3.14
C SER A 205 6.62 18.09 4.28
N GLY A 206 7.69 17.31 4.21
CA GLY A 206 8.72 17.22 5.24
C GLY A 206 8.16 16.65 6.54
N ALA A 207 8.70 17.11 7.67
CA ALA A 207 8.16 16.71 8.97
C ALA A 207 6.76 17.26 9.22
N LEU A 208 6.45 18.48 8.73
CA LEU A 208 5.17 19.17 8.84
C LEU A 208 5.03 20.44 7.99
N ALA A 209 6.14 21.11 7.62
CA ALA A 209 6.13 22.46 7.06
C ALA A 209 6.96 22.57 5.76
N GLY A 210 7.12 21.48 5.03
CA GLY A 210 7.93 21.44 3.81
C GLY A 210 9.43 21.49 4.07
N SER A 211 10.18 21.90 3.05
CA SER A 211 11.65 22.02 3.09
C SER A 211 12.09 23.37 2.57
N SER A 212 13.16 23.93 3.17
CA SER A 212 13.83 25.15 2.69
C SER A 212 14.81 24.89 1.51
N LEU A 213 14.98 23.64 1.09
CA LEU A 213 15.94 23.25 0.06
C LEU A 213 15.43 23.42 -1.38
N GLN A 214 14.32 24.11 -1.58
CA GLN A 214 13.71 24.33 -2.90
C GLN A 214 13.48 23.05 -3.70
N LEU A 215 13.13 21.98 -3.01
CA LEU A 215 12.71 20.74 -3.63
C LEU A 215 11.35 20.93 -4.33
N ASP A 216 11.15 20.21 -5.41
CA ASP A 216 9.95 20.31 -6.25
C ASP A 216 8.99 19.13 -5.94
N PRO A 217 7.96 19.33 -5.07
CA PRO A 217 7.03 18.25 -4.70
C PRO A 217 6.19 17.76 -5.88
N GLU A 218 5.85 18.65 -6.83
CA GLU A 218 5.08 18.30 -8.01
C GLU A 218 5.88 17.35 -8.93
N ALA A 219 7.18 17.62 -9.11
CA ALA A 219 8.03 16.72 -9.89
C ALA A 219 8.16 15.33 -9.24
N ILE A 220 8.17 15.25 -7.91
CA ILE A 220 8.16 13.96 -7.21
C ILE A 220 6.80 13.27 -7.37
N ALA A 221 5.70 13.99 -7.24
CA ALA A 221 4.36 13.45 -7.42
C ALA A 221 4.19 12.85 -8.82
N GLU A 222 4.59 13.59 -9.86
CA GLU A 222 4.55 13.13 -11.25
C GLU A 222 5.40 11.86 -11.47
N GLU A 223 6.64 11.85 -10.99
CA GLU A 223 7.55 10.69 -11.10
C GLU A 223 7.00 9.44 -10.42
N LEU A 224 6.23 9.60 -9.34
CA LEU A 224 5.61 8.50 -8.57
C LEU A 224 4.19 8.14 -9.05
N GLY A 225 3.68 8.78 -10.12
CA GLY A 225 2.37 8.49 -10.69
C GLY A 225 1.20 8.99 -9.83
N PHE A 226 1.40 10.08 -9.08
CA PHE A 226 0.33 10.84 -8.44
C PHE A 226 -0.15 11.95 -9.38
N ASP A 227 -1.40 12.40 -9.17
CA ASP A 227 -2.01 13.44 -9.99
C ASP A 227 -1.57 14.85 -9.54
N ALA A 228 -1.19 15.01 -8.26
CA ALA A 228 -0.74 16.28 -7.68
C ALA A 228 0.06 16.06 -6.39
N ALA A 229 0.80 17.08 -5.95
CA ALA A 229 1.33 17.16 -4.59
C ALA A 229 0.27 17.72 -3.62
N ALA A 230 0.43 17.44 -2.30
CA ALA A 230 -0.47 17.95 -1.27
C ALA A 230 -0.38 19.48 -1.17
N GLU A 231 -1.53 20.15 -1.23
CA GLU A 231 -1.63 21.62 -1.15
C GLU A 231 -1.21 22.16 0.23
N ASN A 232 -1.42 21.37 1.28
CA ASN A 232 -1.10 21.74 2.65
C ASN A 232 -0.19 20.68 3.28
N SER A 233 1.01 21.07 3.67
CA SER A 233 2.02 20.15 4.21
C SER A 233 1.65 19.54 5.57
N LEU A 234 0.88 20.24 6.40
CA LEU A 234 0.41 19.72 7.69
C LEU A 234 -0.56 18.57 7.45
N ASP A 235 -1.54 18.79 6.57
CA ASP A 235 -2.51 17.77 6.17
C ASP A 235 -1.83 16.61 5.44
N GLY A 236 -0.99 16.90 4.44
CA GLY A 236 -0.25 15.90 3.69
C GLY A 236 0.52 14.91 4.58
N THR A 237 1.21 15.43 5.61
CA THR A 237 1.95 14.61 6.57
C THR A 237 1.05 13.84 7.53
N ALA A 238 -0.06 14.45 8.00
CA ALA A 238 -0.87 13.92 9.10
C ALA A 238 -2.05 13.05 8.64
N ALA A 239 -2.59 13.26 7.44
CA ALA A 239 -3.80 12.58 6.97
C ALA A 239 -3.65 11.05 6.97
N ARG A 240 -4.64 10.37 7.53
CA ARG A 240 -4.78 8.89 7.54
C ARG A 240 -6.23 8.46 7.28
N ASP A 241 -7.10 9.39 6.91
CA ASP A 241 -8.49 9.16 6.53
C ASP A 241 -8.61 8.19 5.36
N PHE A 242 -7.69 8.23 4.40
CA PHE A 242 -7.61 7.28 3.30
C PHE A 242 -7.47 5.82 3.77
N ALA A 243 -6.78 5.57 4.89
CA ALA A 243 -6.64 4.23 5.45
C ALA A 243 -7.98 3.73 6.04
N SER A 244 -8.71 4.62 6.72
CA SER A 244 -10.06 4.33 7.24
C SER A 244 -11.06 4.09 6.11
N GLU A 245 -10.98 4.89 5.04
CA GLU A 245 -11.83 4.72 3.85
C GLU A 245 -11.52 3.40 3.13
N THR A 246 -10.24 3.05 2.98
CA THR A 246 -9.83 1.74 2.43
C THR A 246 -10.42 0.60 3.24
N ALA A 247 -10.30 0.64 4.57
CA ALA A 247 -10.87 -0.37 5.45
C ALA A 247 -12.40 -0.47 5.31
N PHE A 248 -13.09 0.66 5.16
CA PHE A 248 -14.53 0.69 4.90
C PHE A 248 -14.90 -0.01 3.59
N VAL A 249 -14.21 0.32 2.48
CA VAL A 249 -14.51 -0.27 1.17
C VAL A 249 -14.25 -1.78 1.18
N LEU A 250 -13.14 -2.22 1.76
CA LEU A 250 -12.83 -3.64 1.90
C LEU A 250 -13.86 -4.39 2.77
N ALA A 251 -14.33 -3.75 3.85
CA ALA A 251 -15.39 -4.32 4.68
C ALA A 251 -16.72 -4.45 3.91
N GLN A 252 -17.05 -3.50 3.03
CA GLN A 252 -18.24 -3.56 2.19
C GLN A 252 -18.16 -4.73 1.20
N ILE A 253 -17.04 -4.90 0.51
CA ILE A 253 -16.78 -6.05 -0.37
C ILE A 253 -16.95 -7.36 0.41
N ALA A 254 -16.37 -7.46 1.61
CA ALA A 254 -16.48 -8.65 2.44
C ALA A 254 -17.92 -8.98 2.85
N VAL A 255 -18.76 -7.96 3.11
CA VAL A 255 -20.19 -8.15 3.39
C VAL A 255 -20.93 -8.70 2.18
N ASP A 256 -20.66 -8.16 0.98
CA ASP A 256 -21.33 -8.59 -0.24
C ASP A 256 -20.89 -10.01 -0.66
N MET A 257 -19.60 -10.34 -0.49
CA MET A 257 -19.10 -11.71 -0.67
C MET A 257 -19.67 -12.69 0.37
N SER A 258 -19.83 -12.26 1.62
CA SER A 258 -20.43 -13.09 2.68
C SER A 258 -21.88 -13.45 2.35
N ARG A 259 -22.66 -12.53 1.80
CA ARG A 259 -24.05 -12.79 1.39
C ARG A 259 -24.13 -13.84 0.27
N LEU A 260 -23.30 -13.71 -0.77
CA LEU A 260 -23.20 -14.70 -1.85
C LEU A 260 -22.79 -16.07 -1.28
N SER A 261 -21.76 -16.10 -0.44
CA SER A 261 -21.25 -17.35 0.14
C SER A 261 -22.31 -18.07 0.97
N GLU A 262 -23.08 -17.33 1.77
CA GLU A 262 -24.16 -17.88 2.59
C GLU A 262 -25.26 -18.52 1.71
N GLU A 263 -25.64 -17.90 0.61
CA GLU A 263 -26.63 -18.48 -0.31
C GLU A 263 -26.10 -19.73 -1.01
N ILE A 264 -24.82 -19.75 -1.44
CA ILE A 264 -24.20 -20.95 -2.02
C ILE A 264 -24.20 -22.09 -1.00
N ILE A 265 -23.93 -21.82 0.29
CA ILE A 265 -24.01 -22.83 1.35
C ILE A 265 -25.41 -23.46 1.38
N TYR A 266 -26.47 -22.65 1.38
CA TYR A 266 -27.83 -23.15 1.34
C TYR A 266 -28.12 -23.97 0.07
N TRP A 267 -27.71 -23.47 -1.11
CA TRP A 267 -27.98 -24.14 -2.39
C TRP A 267 -27.30 -25.50 -2.49
N CYS A 268 -26.22 -25.75 -1.79
CA CYS A 268 -25.48 -27.01 -1.77
C CYS A 268 -26.03 -28.01 -0.75
N THR A 269 -26.98 -27.62 0.14
CA THR A 269 -27.53 -28.56 1.13
C THR A 269 -28.38 -29.65 0.47
N PRO A 270 -28.49 -30.84 1.07
CA PRO A 270 -29.36 -31.89 0.56
C PRO A 270 -30.84 -31.46 0.42
N GLU A 271 -31.30 -30.52 1.24
CA GLU A 271 -32.66 -30.00 1.24
C GLU A 271 -32.96 -29.14 0.01
N TYR A 272 -31.96 -28.37 -0.44
CA TYR A 272 -32.11 -27.50 -1.63
C TYR A 272 -31.58 -28.18 -2.88
N GLY A 273 -30.33 -28.65 -2.88
CA GLY A 273 -29.73 -29.38 -3.99
C GLY A 273 -29.73 -28.61 -5.30
N TYR A 274 -29.61 -27.28 -5.27
CA TYR A 274 -29.67 -26.45 -6.47
C TYR A 274 -28.36 -26.44 -7.24
N VAL A 275 -27.23 -26.54 -6.51
CA VAL A 275 -25.89 -26.54 -7.08
C VAL A 275 -25.04 -27.63 -6.44
N THR A 276 -24.02 -28.08 -7.17
CA THR A 276 -22.96 -28.98 -6.67
C THR A 276 -21.65 -28.26 -6.77
N LEU A 277 -20.85 -28.34 -5.73
CA LEU A 277 -19.47 -27.83 -5.72
C LEU A 277 -18.52 -28.95 -6.17
N ASP A 278 -17.42 -28.55 -6.83
CA ASP A 278 -16.33 -29.43 -7.27
C ASP A 278 -15.51 -29.96 -6.10
#